data_0685d0e545ec7e06fd1f956873fce2ae
#
_entry.id   0685d0e545ec7e06fd1f956873fce2ae
#
_cell.length_a   1.000
_cell.length_b   1.000
_cell.length_c   1.000
_cell.angle_alpha   90.00
_cell.angle_beta   90.00
_cell.angle_gamma   90.00
#
_symmetry.space_group_name_H-M   'P 1'
#
loop_
_entity.id
_entity.type
_entity.pdbx_description
1 polymer ?
#
loop_
_entity_poly.entity_id
_entity_poly.type
_entity_poly.pdbx_seq_one_letter_code
_entity_poly.pdbx_strand_id
1 'polypeptide(L)'
;MINNKIALRPSYWASVSGGKDSLYMLNYILHNLDRYPLDGVVHFELEIDYPFIHNVIDYMESECKRVGVKFVRIKPRKSWEELYAKYGFPTRKARWCNNHYKLDACRQLEEWLNQAGFYVVHYIGYCADEERRFNKRLSSKKLEIYPLAENGINEDVILEWAKTQPIFNNYYKTNKRCGCMYCPMSSYLNFAYLYKYYPDKFQFMIEKMRETEELRERTLGRPFSVISSNPKYNADYLENIVKTKWIQKLDELEDKNKNENEKETK
;
A
#
# COMPACT_ATOMS: atom_id res chain seq x y z
N MET A 1 22.41 -19.07 -37.39
CA MET A 1 21.84 -19.41 -36.09
C MET A 1 20.50 -18.67 -35.96
N ILE A 2 19.40 -19.39 -36.11
CA ILE A 2 18.04 -18.81 -35.98
C ILE A 2 17.84 -18.52 -34.50
N ASN A 3 17.79 -17.24 -34.11
CA ASN A 3 17.43 -16.80 -32.79
C ASN A 3 15.92 -17.13 -32.59
N ASN A 4 15.60 -18.34 -32.16
CA ASN A 4 14.24 -18.68 -31.68
C ASN A 4 14.00 -17.88 -30.42
N LYS A 5 13.59 -16.60 -30.53
CA LYS A 5 12.95 -15.89 -29.44
C LYS A 5 11.64 -16.62 -29.13
N ILE A 6 11.62 -17.41 -28.07
CA ILE A 6 10.39 -18.02 -27.55
C ILE A 6 9.42 -16.86 -27.29
N ALA A 7 8.29 -16.87 -28.00
CA ALA A 7 7.25 -15.88 -27.76
C ALA A 7 6.67 -16.11 -26.36
N LEU A 8 6.86 -15.15 -25.46
CA LEU A 8 6.30 -15.22 -24.11
C LEU A 8 4.75 -15.20 -24.17
N ARG A 9 4.11 -15.95 -23.32
CA ARG A 9 2.65 -16.00 -23.17
C ARG A 9 2.20 -15.12 -21.99
N PRO A 10 0.99 -14.55 -22.01
CA PRO A 10 0.47 -13.79 -20.86
C PRO A 10 0.25 -14.71 -19.67
N SER A 11 0.56 -14.20 -18.48
CA SER A 11 0.14 -14.78 -17.20
C SER A 11 -0.48 -13.70 -16.35
N TYR A 12 -1.69 -13.93 -15.85
CA TYR A 12 -2.56 -12.94 -15.21
C TYR A 12 -2.47 -13.05 -13.69
N TRP A 13 -2.07 -11.97 -13.03
CA TRP A 13 -1.80 -11.95 -11.59
C TRP A 13 -2.49 -10.78 -10.89
N ALA A 14 -3.27 -11.07 -9.85
CA ALA A 14 -3.82 -10.04 -8.99
C ALA A 14 -2.78 -9.60 -7.96
N SER A 15 -2.38 -8.32 -8.02
CA SER A 15 -1.44 -7.72 -7.06
C SER A 15 -2.21 -7.14 -5.89
N VAL A 16 -2.13 -7.78 -4.72
CA VAL A 16 -2.88 -7.40 -3.52
C VAL A 16 -1.98 -6.79 -2.45
N SER A 17 -2.44 -5.71 -1.83
CA SER A 17 -1.71 -4.98 -0.80
C SER A 17 -2.30 -5.14 0.61
N GLY A 18 -3.39 -5.90 0.77
CA GLY A 18 -4.14 -6.00 2.02
C GLY A 18 -5.00 -4.76 2.34
N GLY A 19 -5.02 -3.74 1.48
CA GLY A 19 -5.95 -2.63 1.58
C GLY A 19 -7.36 -3.03 1.08
N LYS A 20 -8.40 -2.29 1.52
CA LYS A 20 -9.81 -2.54 1.17
C LYS A 20 -10.05 -2.67 -0.34
N ASP A 21 -9.38 -1.81 -1.15
CA ASP A 21 -9.56 -1.77 -2.60
C ASP A 21 -9.01 -3.05 -3.26
N SER A 22 -7.85 -3.53 -2.81
CA SER A 22 -7.27 -4.79 -3.30
C SER A 22 -8.03 -6.02 -2.80
N LEU A 23 -8.62 -5.96 -1.61
CA LEU A 23 -9.49 -7.02 -1.08
C LEU A 23 -10.77 -7.12 -1.92
N TYR A 24 -11.42 -5.99 -2.21
CA TYR A 24 -12.60 -5.96 -3.05
C TYR A 24 -12.28 -6.42 -4.48
N MET A 25 -11.19 -5.94 -5.07
CA MET A 25 -10.76 -6.37 -6.40
C MET A 25 -10.57 -7.88 -6.48
N LEU A 26 -9.88 -8.47 -5.50
CA LEU A 26 -9.69 -9.92 -5.47
C LEU A 26 -11.02 -10.66 -5.38
N ASN A 27 -11.90 -10.25 -4.46
CA ASN A 27 -13.24 -10.82 -4.35
C ASN A 27 -14.02 -10.71 -5.67
N TYR A 28 -13.97 -9.55 -6.33
CA TYR A 28 -14.62 -9.30 -7.60
C TYR A 28 -14.09 -10.23 -8.71
N ILE A 29 -12.76 -10.39 -8.83
CA ILE A 29 -12.13 -11.28 -9.81
C ILE A 29 -12.52 -12.72 -9.55
N LEU A 30 -12.46 -13.20 -8.29
CA LEU A 30 -12.79 -14.59 -7.93
C LEU A 30 -14.24 -14.96 -8.26
N HIS A 31 -15.16 -13.98 -8.32
CA HIS A 31 -16.55 -14.20 -8.75
C HIS A 31 -16.77 -13.98 -10.26
N ASN A 32 -15.74 -13.57 -11.01
CA ASN A 32 -15.83 -13.26 -12.44
C ASN A 32 -14.63 -13.82 -13.22
N LEU A 33 -14.21 -15.06 -12.92
CA LEU A 33 -13.04 -15.71 -13.54
C LEU A 33 -13.17 -15.89 -15.05
N ASP A 34 -14.39 -16.01 -15.56
CA ASP A 34 -14.66 -16.09 -17.02
C ASP A 34 -14.23 -14.82 -17.75
N ARG A 35 -14.40 -13.66 -17.10
CA ARG A 35 -14.03 -12.36 -17.65
C ARG A 35 -12.59 -11.96 -17.29
N TYR A 36 -12.14 -12.35 -16.11
CA TYR A 36 -10.83 -12.02 -15.58
C TYR A 36 -10.06 -13.32 -15.28
N PRO A 37 -9.42 -13.93 -16.31
CA PRO A 37 -8.60 -15.13 -16.09
C PRO A 37 -7.52 -14.85 -15.06
N LEU A 38 -7.28 -15.77 -14.12
CA LEU A 38 -6.40 -15.55 -12.99
C LEU A 38 -5.48 -16.77 -12.77
N ASP A 39 -4.18 -16.63 -13.09
CA ASP A 39 -3.17 -17.66 -12.87
C ASP A 39 -2.62 -17.63 -11.44
N GLY A 40 -2.73 -16.49 -10.75
CA GLY A 40 -2.32 -16.39 -9.37
C GLY A 40 -2.54 -15.02 -8.77
N VAL A 41 -2.36 -14.98 -7.45
CA VAL A 41 -2.42 -13.78 -6.64
C VAL A 41 -1.06 -13.56 -6.00
N VAL A 42 -0.57 -12.33 -5.97
CA VAL A 42 0.70 -11.98 -5.36
C VAL A 42 0.53 -10.86 -4.33
N HIS A 43 1.12 -11.08 -3.16
CA HIS A 43 1.35 -10.06 -2.14
C HIS A 43 2.84 -9.75 -2.05
N PHE A 44 3.20 -8.47 -2.14
CA PHE A 44 4.57 -8.01 -1.87
C PHE A 44 4.67 -7.66 -0.39
N GLU A 45 5.23 -8.60 0.40
CA GLU A 45 5.30 -8.51 1.86
C GLU A 45 6.39 -7.52 2.28
N LEU A 46 5.97 -6.38 2.84
CA LEU A 46 6.86 -5.31 3.26
C LEU A 46 6.93 -5.25 4.80
N GLU A 47 8.13 -5.16 5.36
CA GLU A 47 8.37 -5.03 6.82
C GLU A 47 7.72 -3.79 7.45
N ILE A 48 7.36 -2.82 6.60
CA ILE A 48 6.76 -1.54 7.00
C ILE A 48 5.24 -1.49 6.81
N ASP A 49 4.61 -2.62 6.53
CA ASP A 49 3.14 -2.70 6.50
C ASP A 49 2.58 -2.73 7.92
N TYR A 50 1.35 -2.22 8.08
CA TYR A 50 0.68 -2.31 9.37
C TYR A 50 0.43 -3.78 9.75
N PRO A 51 0.57 -4.15 11.04
CA PRO A 51 0.37 -5.54 11.48
C PRO A 51 -0.98 -6.14 11.09
N PHE A 52 -2.06 -5.34 11.05
CA PHE A 52 -3.39 -5.83 10.63
C PHE A 52 -3.44 -6.24 9.16
N ILE A 53 -2.53 -5.77 8.32
CA ILE A 53 -2.45 -6.17 6.91
C ILE A 53 -2.17 -7.68 6.79
N HIS A 54 -1.36 -8.26 7.68
CA HIS A 54 -1.08 -9.69 7.66
C HIS A 54 -2.36 -10.53 7.80
N ASN A 55 -3.27 -10.15 8.72
CA ASN A 55 -4.55 -10.84 8.88
C ASN A 55 -5.42 -10.75 7.61
N VAL A 56 -5.42 -9.59 6.94
CA VAL A 56 -6.15 -9.42 5.68
C VAL A 56 -5.54 -10.29 4.58
N ILE A 57 -4.22 -10.38 4.52
CA ILE A 57 -3.51 -11.21 3.54
C ILE A 57 -3.74 -12.70 3.81
N ASP A 58 -3.74 -13.13 5.08
CA ASP A 58 -4.07 -14.51 5.46
C ASP A 58 -5.50 -14.88 5.04
N TYR A 59 -6.44 -13.96 5.23
CA TYR A 59 -7.82 -14.13 4.76
C TYR A 59 -7.89 -14.24 3.23
N MET A 60 -7.23 -13.34 2.48
CA MET A 60 -7.17 -13.40 1.01
C MET A 60 -6.57 -14.70 0.51
N GLU A 61 -5.50 -15.19 1.14
CA GLU A 61 -4.86 -16.45 0.80
C GLU A 61 -5.81 -17.65 1.04
N SER A 62 -6.56 -17.62 2.15
CA SER A 62 -7.56 -18.65 2.45
C SER A 62 -8.69 -18.70 1.41
N GLU A 63 -9.17 -17.55 0.95
CA GLU A 63 -10.17 -17.45 -0.11
C GLU A 63 -9.64 -17.96 -1.46
N CYS A 64 -8.40 -17.62 -1.81
CA CYS A 64 -7.75 -18.17 -3.00
C CYS A 64 -7.64 -19.70 -2.93
N LYS A 65 -7.22 -20.23 -1.79
CA LYS A 65 -7.10 -21.68 -1.56
C LYS A 65 -8.46 -22.40 -1.71
N ARG A 66 -9.54 -21.77 -1.22
CA ARG A 66 -10.91 -22.34 -1.31
C ARG A 66 -11.36 -22.55 -2.76
N VAL A 67 -10.92 -21.69 -3.69
CA VAL A 67 -11.28 -21.76 -5.11
C VAL A 67 -10.15 -22.34 -5.99
N GLY A 68 -9.07 -22.83 -5.40
CA GLY A 68 -7.95 -23.46 -6.12
C GLY A 68 -7.02 -22.47 -6.85
N VAL A 69 -7.05 -21.18 -6.50
CA VAL A 69 -6.17 -20.15 -7.08
C VAL A 69 -4.85 -20.07 -6.29
N LYS A 70 -3.72 -20.03 -7.01
CA LYS A 70 -2.39 -19.92 -6.42
C LYS A 70 -2.22 -18.56 -5.72
N PHE A 71 -1.69 -18.55 -4.50
CA PHE A 71 -1.30 -17.34 -3.77
C PHE A 71 0.20 -17.38 -3.48
N VAL A 72 0.90 -16.25 -3.68
CA VAL A 72 2.35 -16.13 -3.49
C VAL A 72 2.67 -14.88 -2.70
N ARG A 73 3.56 -15.00 -1.71
CA ARG A 73 4.11 -13.88 -0.95
C ARG A 73 5.57 -13.69 -1.36
N ILE A 74 5.94 -12.50 -1.76
CA ILE A 74 7.30 -12.16 -2.20
C ILE A 74 7.83 -11.03 -1.35
N LYS A 75 8.99 -11.28 -0.71
CA LYS A 75 9.74 -10.25 0.04
C LYS A 75 10.72 -9.54 -0.89
N PRO A 76 11.00 -8.26 -0.69
CA PRO A 76 12.11 -7.59 -1.35
C PRO A 76 13.44 -8.28 -1.03
N ARG A 77 14.39 -8.24 -1.97
CA ARG A 77 15.74 -8.83 -1.78
C ARG A 77 16.55 -8.13 -0.68
N LYS A 78 16.26 -6.85 -0.44
CA LYS A 78 16.90 -6.04 0.60
C LYS A 78 15.87 -5.66 1.64
N SER A 79 16.29 -5.64 2.91
CA SER A 79 15.45 -5.15 4.00
C SER A 79 15.23 -3.64 3.90
N TRP A 80 14.22 -3.13 4.61
CA TRP A 80 14.02 -1.70 4.71
C TRP A 80 15.21 -1.02 5.40
N GLU A 81 15.79 -1.68 6.39
CA GLU A 81 16.95 -1.17 7.16
C GLU A 81 18.21 -1.04 6.30
N GLU A 82 18.52 -2.04 5.46
CA GLU A 82 19.65 -1.97 4.50
C GLU A 82 19.49 -0.80 3.52
N LEU A 83 18.27 -0.56 3.03
CA LEU A 83 17.99 0.54 2.13
C LEU A 83 17.99 1.89 2.86
N TYR A 84 17.50 1.92 4.10
CA TYR A 84 17.58 3.10 4.96
C TYR A 84 19.04 3.48 5.25
N ALA A 85 19.89 2.54 5.60
CA ALA A 85 21.32 2.77 5.84
C ALA A 85 22.01 3.40 4.60
N LYS A 86 21.56 3.02 3.40
CA LYS A 86 22.12 3.55 2.15
C LYS A 86 21.57 4.92 1.76
N TYR A 87 20.28 5.16 1.95
CA TYR A 87 19.59 6.31 1.34
C TYR A 87 19.02 7.31 2.36
N GLY A 88 18.99 6.95 3.66
CA GLY A 88 18.26 7.67 4.70
C GLY A 88 16.75 7.45 4.60
N PHE A 89 15.97 8.19 5.37
CA PHE A 89 14.51 8.08 5.35
C PHE A 89 13.94 8.50 3.99
N PRO A 90 12.94 7.78 3.42
CA PRO A 90 12.36 8.14 2.14
C PRO A 90 11.64 9.49 2.23
N THR A 91 11.79 10.32 1.20
CA THR A 91 11.14 11.63 1.12
C THR A 91 10.06 11.65 0.04
N ARG A 92 9.22 12.69 0.02
CA ARG A 92 8.22 12.86 -1.06
C ARG A 92 8.86 12.94 -2.45
N LYS A 93 10.08 13.47 -2.56
CA LYS A 93 10.82 13.61 -3.83
C LYS A 93 11.67 12.39 -4.15
N ALA A 94 12.25 11.74 -3.13
CA ALA A 94 13.16 10.60 -3.28
C ALA A 94 12.56 9.35 -2.60
N ARG A 95 11.59 8.72 -3.29
CA ARG A 95 10.88 7.52 -2.82
C ARG A 95 11.60 6.25 -3.22
N TRP A 96 12.80 6.02 -2.70
CA TRP A 96 13.50 4.76 -2.92
C TRP A 96 12.69 3.55 -2.40
N CYS A 97 11.86 3.75 -1.37
CA CYS A 97 10.93 2.74 -0.86
C CYS A 97 9.95 2.21 -1.92
N ASN A 98 9.62 3.02 -2.93
CA ASN A 98 8.86 2.53 -4.08
C ASN A 98 9.77 1.80 -5.07
N ASN A 99 10.90 2.41 -5.48
CA ASN A 99 11.69 1.94 -6.62
C ASN A 99 12.61 0.76 -6.29
N HIS A 100 13.21 0.77 -5.09
CA HIS A 100 14.24 -0.21 -4.68
C HIS A 100 13.73 -1.21 -3.63
N TYR A 101 12.52 -1.01 -3.09
CA TYR A 101 11.92 -1.89 -2.11
C TYR A 101 10.65 -2.55 -2.68
N LYS A 102 9.56 -1.81 -2.86
CA LYS A 102 8.30 -2.37 -3.36
C LYS A 102 8.40 -2.93 -4.79
N LEU A 103 8.97 -2.17 -5.73
CA LEU A 103 9.12 -2.64 -7.11
C LEU A 103 10.20 -3.71 -7.29
N ASP A 104 11.09 -3.92 -6.31
CA ASP A 104 12.03 -5.03 -6.35
C ASP A 104 11.28 -6.37 -6.22
N ALA A 105 10.35 -6.47 -5.28
CA ALA A 105 9.51 -7.65 -5.13
C ALA A 105 8.64 -7.91 -6.39
N CYS A 106 8.13 -6.84 -7.02
CA CYS A 106 7.40 -6.95 -8.28
C CYS A 106 8.28 -7.53 -9.41
N ARG A 107 9.52 -7.03 -9.55
CA ARG A 107 10.48 -7.55 -10.54
C ARG A 107 10.83 -9.01 -10.32
N GLN A 108 10.89 -9.49 -9.08
CA GLN A 108 11.13 -10.90 -8.79
C GLN A 108 10.04 -11.81 -9.38
N LEU A 109 8.77 -11.40 -9.30
CA LEU A 109 7.67 -12.11 -9.94
C LEU A 109 7.82 -12.11 -11.46
N GLU A 110 8.11 -10.94 -12.04
CA GLU A 110 8.32 -10.79 -13.50
C GLU A 110 9.49 -11.66 -13.98
N GLU A 111 10.62 -11.64 -13.28
CA GLU A 111 11.80 -12.45 -13.59
C GLU A 111 11.50 -13.95 -13.52
N TRP A 112 10.84 -14.39 -12.46
CA TRP A 112 10.46 -15.80 -12.28
C TRP A 112 9.54 -16.29 -13.39
N LEU A 113 8.51 -15.53 -13.75
CA LEU A 113 7.58 -15.91 -14.82
C LEU A 113 8.23 -15.81 -16.20
N ASN A 114 9.09 -14.82 -16.44
CA ASN A 114 9.84 -14.72 -17.71
C ASN A 114 10.75 -15.94 -17.95
N GLN A 115 11.41 -16.46 -16.91
CA GLN A 115 12.20 -17.68 -16.99
C GLN A 115 11.34 -18.90 -17.35
N ALA A 116 10.08 -18.90 -16.95
CA ALA A 116 9.11 -19.95 -17.27
C ALA A 116 8.41 -19.76 -18.64
N GLY A 117 8.76 -18.72 -19.41
CA GLY A 117 8.18 -18.44 -20.72
C GLY A 117 6.90 -17.60 -20.69
N PHE A 118 6.69 -16.81 -19.62
CA PHE A 118 5.52 -15.95 -19.47
C PHE A 118 5.90 -14.49 -19.26
N TYR A 119 5.03 -13.58 -19.68
CA TYR A 119 5.06 -12.18 -19.22
C TYR A 119 3.85 -11.91 -18.30
N VAL A 120 4.03 -11.02 -17.33
CA VAL A 120 3.00 -10.73 -16.33
C VAL A 120 2.03 -9.66 -16.81
N VAL A 121 0.74 -9.93 -16.66
CA VAL A 121 -0.35 -8.95 -16.75
C VAL A 121 -0.90 -8.77 -15.32
N HIS A 122 -0.81 -7.56 -14.77
CA HIS A 122 -1.23 -7.29 -13.39
C HIS A 122 -2.66 -6.78 -13.32
N TYR A 123 -3.49 -7.39 -12.47
CA TYR A 123 -4.72 -6.76 -12.00
C TYR A 123 -4.39 -5.83 -10.82
N ILE A 124 -4.82 -4.57 -10.91
CA ILE A 124 -4.56 -3.52 -9.93
C ILE A 124 -5.88 -2.90 -9.47
N GLY A 125 -6.09 -2.80 -8.16
CA GLY A 125 -7.32 -2.30 -7.54
C GLY A 125 -7.41 -0.76 -7.52
N TYR A 126 -7.41 -0.11 -8.69
CA TYR A 126 -7.77 1.30 -8.79
C TYR A 126 -9.27 1.43 -8.99
N CYS A 127 -9.90 2.31 -8.18
CA CYS A 127 -11.32 2.62 -8.24
C CYS A 127 -11.63 3.55 -9.42
N ALA A 128 -12.89 3.62 -9.86
CA ALA A 128 -13.30 4.45 -10.99
C ALA A 128 -13.09 5.95 -10.73
N ASP A 129 -13.23 6.40 -9.49
CA ASP A 129 -12.98 7.78 -9.06
C ASP A 129 -11.49 8.15 -8.91
N GLU A 130 -10.57 7.21 -9.16
CA GLU A 130 -9.13 7.45 -9.22
C GLU A 130 -8.59 7.72 -10.65
N GLU A 131 -9.40 8.27 -11.52
CA GLU A 131 -9.12 8.47 -12.95
C GLU A 131 -7.73 9.04 -13.25
N ARG A 132 -7.27 10.04 -12.51
CA ARG A 132 -5.93 10.63 -12.67
C ARG A 132 -4.79 9.64 -12.43
N ARG A 133 -5.02 8.60 -11.62
CA ARG A 133 -4.00 7.59 -11.28
C ARG A 133 -3.89 6.55 -12.39
N PHE A 134 -4.99 6.02 -12.87
CA PHE A 134 -4.94 4.99 -13.91
C PHE A 134 -4.67 5.59 -15.30
N ASN A 135 -5.18 6.77 -15.65
CA ASN A 135 -4.86 7.46 -16.92
C ASN A 135 -3.34 7.71 -17.06
N LYS A 136 -2.66 8.10 -15.98
CA LYS A 136 -1.19 8.20 -15.97
C LYS A 136 -0.52 6.85 -16.22
N ARG A 137 -1.12 5.75 -15.80
CA ARG A 137 -0.62 4.39 -15.97
C ARG A 137 -0.90 3.82 -17.34
N LEU A 138 -2.05 4.11 -17.93
CA LEU A 138 -2.40 3.71 -19.31
C LEU A 138 -1.38 4.21 -20.34
N SER A 139 -0.71 5.34 -20.08
CA SER A 139 0.40 5.84 -20.90
C SER A 139 1.73 5.11 -20.65
N SER A 140 1.83 4.23 -19.65
CA SER A 140 3.01 3.43 -19.35
C SER A 140 3.01 2.13 -20.18
N LYS A 141 4.21 1.59 -20.46
CA LYS A 141 4.36 0.29 -21.15
C LYS A 141 4.05 -0.92 -20.27
N LYS A 142 3.45 -0.71 -19.08
CA LYS A 142 3.09 -1.80 -18.17
C LYS A 142 1.78 -2.45 -18.59
N LEU A 143 1.75 -3.76 -18.54
CA LEU A 143 0.57 -4.55 -18.81
C LEU A 143 -0.25 -4.65 -17.52
N GLU A 144 -1.13 -3.68 -17.32
CA GLU A 144 -1.99 -3.57 -16.14
C GLU A 144 -3.46 -3.50 -16.57
N ILE A 145 -4.33 -4.21 -15.87
CA ILE A 145 -5.79 -4.20 -16.02
C ILE A 145 -6.38 -3.67 -14.71
N TYR A 146 -7.45 -2.90 -14.80
CA TYR A 146 -8.08 -2.22 -13.66
C TYR A 146 -9.55 -2.64 -13.51
N PRO A 147 -9.84 -3.83 -12.95
CA PRO A 147 -11.19 -4.40 -12.94
C PRO A 147 -12.23 -3.50 -12.27
N LEU A 148 -11.86 -2.76 -11.23
CA LEU A 148 -12.78 -1.87 -10.52
C LEU A 148 -13.09 -0.62 -11.35
N ALA A 149 -12.09 0.01 -11.93
CA ALA A 149 -12.27 1.19 -12.77
C ALA A 149 -13.05 0.87 -14.04
N GLU A 150 -12.76 -0.26 -14.70
CA GLU A 150 -13.46 -0.72 -15.92
C GLU A 150 -14.95 -1.02 -15.68
N ASN A 151 -15.33 -1.32 -14.43
CA ASN A 151 -16.72 -1.61 -14.07
C ASN A 151 -17.39 -0.46 -13.28
N GLY A 152 -16.80 0.73 -13.27
CA GLY A 152 -17.38 1.91 -12.63
C GLY A 152 -17.49 1.82 -11.10
N ILE A 153 -16.67 0.97 -10.45
CA ILE A 153 -16.71 0.74 -9.00
C ILE A 153 -15.92 1.81 -8.29
N ASN A 154 -16.62 2.64 -7.51
CA ASN A 154 -16.07 3.77 -6.76
C ASN A 154 -15.63 3.36 -5.33
N GLU A 155 -14.82 4.20 -4.69
CA GLU A 155 -14.28 3.98 -3.34
C GLU A 155 -15.38 3.80 -2.29
N ASP A 156 -16.50 4.53 -2.40
CA ASP A 156 -17.62 4.45 -1.45
C ASP A 156 -18.31 3.07 -1.48
N VAL A 157 -18.52 2.50 -2.68
CA VAL A 157 -19.07 1.14 -2.85
C VAL A 157 -18.17 0.11 -2.16
N ILE A 158 -16.86 0.27 -2.33
CA ILE A 158 -15.86 -0.62 -1.73
C ILE A 158 -15.87 -0.50 -0.20
N LEU A 159 -15.98 0.72 0.32
CA LEU A 159 -16.00 0.96 1.77
C LEU A 159 -17.24 0.33 2.42
N GLU A 160 -18.43 0.50 1.81
CA GLU A 160 -19.66 -0.10 2.33
C GLU A 160 -19.59 -1.64 2.31
N TRP A 161 -19.11 -2.22 1.21
CA TRP A 161 -18.88 -3.65 1.16
C TRP A 161 -17.84 -4.12 2.19
N ALA A 162 -16.73 -3.39 2.34
CA ALA A 162 -15.68 -3.75 3.29
C ALA A 162 -16.18 -3.82 4.73
N LYS A 163 -17.12 -2.94 5.11
CA LYS A 163 -17.75 -2.94 6.46
C LYS A 163 -18.50 -4.25 6.75
N THR A 164 -18.98 -4.95 5.73
CA THR A 164 -19.68 -6.24 5.90
C THR A 164 -18.73 -7.43 6.02
N GLN A 165 -17.43 -7.24 5.78
CA GLN A 165 -16.48 -8.32 5.79
C GLN A 165 -15.96 -8.62 7.21
N PRO A 166 -15.76 -9.90 7.58
CA PRO A 166 -15.29 -10.29 8.91
C PRO A 166 -13.89 -9.75 9.22
N ILE A 167 -13.12 -9.39 8.17
CA ILE A 167 -11.76 -8.87 8.25
C ILE A 167 -11.70 -7.34 8.20
N PHE A 168 -12.85 -6.65 8.28
CA PHE A 168 -12.88 -5.18 8.27
C PHE A 168 -12.04 -4.60 9.40
N ASN A 169 -11.14 -3.69 9.07
CA ASN A 169 -10.29 -3.04 10.06
C ASN A 169 -10.81 -1.65 10.43
N ASN A 170 -10.85 -1.36 11.74
CA ASN A 170 -11.29 -0.08 12.28
C ASN A 170 -10.46 1.12 11.77
N TYR A 171 -9.28 0.89 11.22
CA TYR A 171 -8.49 1.90 10.52
C TYR A 171 -9.32 2.68 9.50
N TYR A 172 -10.20 1.98 8.74
CA TYR A 172 -11.02 2.59 7.69
C TYR A 172 -12.22 3.38 8.21
N LYS A 173 -12.51 3.33 9.51
CA LYS A 173 -13.52 4.22 10.12
C LYS A 173 -13.06 5.67 10.15
N THR A 174 -11.76 5.90 10.21
CA THR A 174 -11.17 7.25 10.32
C THR A 174 -10.29 7.62 9.14
N ASN A 175 -9.70 6.63 8.46
CA ASN A 175 -8.74 6.82 7.38
C ASN A 175 -9.25 6.20 6.08
N LYS A 176 -9.42 6.98 5.04
CA LYS A 176 -9.93 6.48 3.75
C LYS A 176 -8.99 5.47 3.07
N ARG A 177 -7.68 5.65 3.20
CA ARG A 177 -6.67 4.85 2.50
C ARG A 177 -5.58 4.36 3.43
N CYS A 178 -5.27 3.08 3.34
CA CYS A 178 -4.13 2.48 4.00
C CYS A 178 -2.88 2.55 3.12
N GLY A 179 -1.76 2.94 3.72
CA GLY A 179 -0.41 2.88 3.14
C GLY A 179 0.54 2.17 4.08
N CYS A 180 1.83 2.15 3.76
CA CYS A 180 2.85 1.67 4.70
C CYS A 180 2.93 2.61 5.91
N MET A 181 3.32 2.09 7.09
CA MET A 181 3.47 2.88 8.33
C MET A 181 4.38 4.11 8.15
N TYR A 182 5.49 3.96 7.43
CA TYR A 182 6.52 5.00 7.27
C TYR A 182 6.41 5.73 5.92
N CYS A 183 5.20 5.89 5.39
CA CYS A 183 5.00 6.52 4.09
C CYS A 183 5.14 8.04 4.17
N PRO A 184 6.09 8.68 3.45
CA PRO A 184 6.24 10.13 3.45
C PRO A 184 5.06 10.86 2.78
N MET A 185 4.16 10.11 2.14
CA MET A 185 2.94 10.63 1.51
C MET A 185 1.71 10.51 2.41
N SER A 186 1.85 9.96 3.62
CA SER A 186 0.75 9.80 4.57
C SER A 186 0.18 11.15 5.02
N SER A 187 -1.11 11.14 5.34
CA SER A 187 -1.77 12.26 6.00
C SER A 187 -1.37 12.34 7.48
N TYR A 188 -1.57 13.48 8.10
CA TYR A 188 -1.36 13.60 9.55
C TYR A 188 -2.29 12.70 10.36
N LEU A 189 -3.48 12.42 9.85
CA LEU A 189 -4.41 11.48 10.50
C LEU A 189 -3.87 10.05 10.50
N ASN A 190 -3.19 9.61 9.42
CA ASN A 190 -2.51 8.32 9.39
C ASN A 190 -1.37 8.25 10.41
N PHE A 191 -0.62 9.33 10.58
CA PHE A 191 0.44 9.41 11.60
C PHE A 191 -0.14 9.45 13.02
N ALA A 192 -1.31 10.09 13.23
CA ALA A 192 -2.01 10.04 14.52
C ALA A 192 -2.49 8.62 14.85
N TYR A 193 -3.01 7.89 13.85
CA TYR A 193 -3.36 6.48 14.01
C TYR A 193 -2.12 5.64 14.37
N LEU A 194 -0.99 5.85 13.67
CA LEU A 194 0.27 5.16 13.99
C LEU A 194 0.74 5.49 15.42
N TYR A 195 0.67 6.75 15.83
CA TYR A 195 1.02 7.17 17.19
C TYR A 195 0.12 6.51 18.25
N LYS A 196 -1.20 6.47 18.03
CA LYS A 196 -2.17 5.94 18.99
C LYS A 196 -2.07 4.43 19.16
N TYR A 197 -1.98 3.69 18.06
CA TYR A 197 -2.11 2.24 18.05
C TYR A 197 -0.77 1.48 17.94
N TYR A 198 0.29 2.17 17.52
CA TYR A 198 1.63 1.60 17.34
C TYR A 198 2.70 2.62 17.76
N PRO A 199 2.70 3.05 19.04
CA PRO A 199 3.56 4.15 19.53
C PRO A 199 5.06 3.88 19.29
N ASP A 200 5.52 2.64 19.51
CA ASP A 200 6.91 2.26 19.27
C ASP A 200 7.33 2.43 17.80
N LYS A 201 6.41 2.09 16.87
CA LYS A 201 6.65 2.26 15.44
C LYS A 201 6.65 3.73 15.04
N PHE A 202 5.78 4.54 15.65
CA PHE A 202 5.78 5.98 15.46
C PHE A 202 7.07 6.60 15.96
N GLN A 203 7.51 6.25 17.16
CA GLN A 203 8.74 6.76 17.75
C GLN A 203 9.97 6.39 16.90
N PHE A 204 10.07 5.11 16.51
CA PHE A 204 11.11 4.65 15.59
C PHE A 204 11.13 5.45 14.28
N MET A 205 9.95 5.71 13.68
CA MET A 205 9.84 6.50 12.46
C MET A 205 10.38 7.92 12.67
N ILE A 206 10.00 8.60 13.76
CA ILE A 206 10.45 9.97 14.07
C ILE A 206 11.96 10.01 14.27
N GLU A 207 12.54 9.05 14.97
CA GLU A 207 14.00 8.94 15.17
C GLU A 207 14.74 8.80 13.84
N LYS A 208 14.27 7.89 12.97
CA LYS A 208 14.86 7.69 11.64
C LYS A 208 14.73 8.91 10.72
N MET A 209 13.66 9.68 10.89
CA MET A 209 13.50 10.95 10.19
C MET A 209 14.53 11.98 10.69
N ARG A 210 14.68 12.15 12.01
CA ARG A 210 15.68 13.06 12.62
C ARG A 210 17.11 12.72 12.19
N GLU A 211 17.51 11.45 12.31
CA GLU A 211 18.84 10.99 11.88
C GLU A 211 19.12 11.40 10.42
N THR A 212 18.11 11.25 9.55
CA THR A 212 18.23 11.61 8.13
C THR A 212 18.31 13.14 7.94
N GLU A 213 17.49 13.90 8.65
CA GLU A 213 17.47 15.36 8.57
C GLU A 213 18.82 15.94 9.04
N GLU A 214 19.34 15.52 10.19
CA GLU A 214 20.65 15.92 10.71
C GLU A 214 21.81 15.58 9.76
N LEU A 215 21.80 14.36 9.20
CA LEU A 215 22.84 13.96 8.24
C LEU A 215 22.79 14.83 6.98
N ARG A 216 21.57 15.09 6.47
CA ARG A 216 21.39 15.92 5.26
C ARG A 216 21.72 17.39 5.51
N GLU A 217 21.37 17.94 6.67
CA GLU A 217 21.72 19.32 7.05
C GLU A 217 23.23 19.50 7.12
N ARG A 218 23.96 18.56 7.76
CA ARG A 218 25.42 18.56 7.79
C ARG A 218 26.04 18.48 6.38
N THR A 219 25.46 17.63 5.51
CA THR A 219 26.00 17.44 4.15
C THR A 219 25.68 18.60 3.22
N LEU A 220 24.51 19.22 3.35
CA LEU A 220 24.03 20.28 2.47
C LEU A 220 24.38 21.69 2.96
N GLY A 221 24.82 21.83 4.23
CA GLY A 221 25.07 23.11 4.87
C GLY A 221 23.83 24.00 5.04
N ARG A 222 22.64 23.40 5.04
CA ARG A 222 21.35 24.10 5.17
C ARG A 222 20.28 23.20 5.77
N PRO A 223 19.23 23.79 6.42
CA PRO A 223 18.10 23.05 6.96
C PRO A 223 17.41 22.14 5.92
N PHE A 224 17.00 20.95 6.35
CA PHE A 224 16.38 19.94 5.52
C PHE A 224 15.15 19.33 6.23
N SER A 225 14.16 18.89 5.47
CA SER A 225 13.03 18.09 5.96
C SER A 225 12.74 16.93 5.03
N VAL A 226 12.44 15.77 5.60
CA VAL A 226 12.06 14.56 4.86
C VAL A 226 10.60 14.60 4.37
N ILE A 227 9.72 15.32 5.05
CA ILE A 227 8.28 15.36 4.74
C ILE A 227 7.84 16.58 3.94
N SER A 228 8.67 17.62 3.87
CA SER A 228 8.30 18.88 3.22
C SER A 228 9.46 19.48 2.44
N SER A 229 9.15 20.34 1.46
CA SER A 229 10.14 21.23 0.85
C SER A 229 10.50 22.43 1.74
N ASN A 230 9.67 22.73 2.73
CA ASN A 230 9.93 23.75 3.74
C ASN A 230 10.53 23.08 4.99
N PRO A 231 11.78 23.38 5.37
CA PRO A 231 12.46 22.75 6.50
C PRO A 231 11.77 22.96 7.86
N LYS A 232 10.94 23.99 7.99
CA LYS A 232 10.13 24.22 9.20
C LYS A 232 9.23 23.05 9.55
N TYR A 233 8.79 22.28 8.53
CA TYR A 233 7.93 21.10 8.72
C TYR A 233 8.79 19.84 8.73
N ASN A 234 9.67 19.72 9.72
CA ASN A 234 10.58 18.59 9.96
C ASN A 234 9.98 17.51 10.86
N ALA A 235 10.78 16.54 11.30
CA ALA A 235 10.37 15.47 12.18
C ALA A 235 9.82 15.95 13.52
N ASP A 236 10.45 16.97 14.14
CA ASP A 236 9.98 17.54 15.41
C ASP A 236 8.63 18.24 15.26
N TYR A 237 8.44 18.97 14.16
CA TYR A 237 7.14 19.55 13.84
C TYR A 237 6.07 18.46 13.66
N LEU A 238 6.40 17.38 12.93
CA LEU A 238 5.47 16.27 12.73
C LEU A 238 5.08 15.63 14.06
N GLU A 239 6.05 15.32 14.90
CA GLU A 239 5.80 14.72 16.20
C GLU A 239 4.90 15.60 17.07
N ASN A 240 5.23 16.90 17.18
CA ASN A 240 4.45 17.84 17.96
C ASN A 240 3.01 17.97 17.45
N ILE A 241 2.81 18.19 16.14
CA ILE A 241 1.47 18.41 15.58
C ILE A 241 0.59 17.16 15.66
N VAL A 242 1.20 15.97 15.58
CA VAL A 242 0.50 14.69 15.74
C VAL A 242 0.05 14.52 17.19
N LYS A 243 0.95 14.70 18.15
CA LYS A 243 0.66 14.51 19.59
C LYS A 243 -0.30 15.55 20.18
N THR A 244 -0.38 16.75 19.60
CA THR A 244 -1.20 17.84 20.17
C THR A 244 -2.53 18.00 19.43
N LYS A 245 -2.53 18.03 18.11
CA LYS A 245 -3.70 18.37 17.29
C LYS A 245 -4.36 17.15 16.65
N TRP A 246 -3.56 16.29 16.01
CA TRP A 246 -4.15 15.23 15.20
C TRP A 246 -4.61 14.02 16.00
N ILE A 247 -4.06 13.79 17.18
CA ILE A 247 -4.57 12.79 18.11
C ILE A 247 -5.99 13.16 18.59
N GLN A 248 -6.23 14.41 18.95
CA GLN A 248 -7.55 14.90 19.33
C GLN A 248 -8.55 14.75 18.17
N LYS A 249 -8.12 15.09 16.96
CA LYS A 249 -8.94 14.93 15.76
C LYS A 249 -9.29 13.47 15.47
N LEU A 250 -8.37 12.56 15.72
CA LEU A 250 -8.61 11.11 15.59
C LEU A 250 -9.64 10.64 16.61
N ASP A 251 -9.49 11.05 17.89
CA ASP A 251 -10.41 10.71 18.97
C ASP A 251 -11.84 11.21 18.67
N GLU A 252 -11.99 12.47 18.23
CA GLU A 252 -13.28 13.04 17.80
C GLU A 252 -13.95 12.21 16.68
N LEU A 253 -13.18 11.75 15.71
CA LEU A 253 -13.71 10.94 14.61
C LEU A 253 -14.11 9.53 15.06
N GLU A 254 -13.36 8.93 15.97
CA GLU A 254 -13.70 7.63 16.53
C GLU A 254 -14.95 7.67 17.39
N ASP A 255 -15.09 8.72 18.22
CA ASP A 255 -16.28 8.90 19.05
C ASP A 255 -17.55 9.17 18.21
N LYS A 256 -17.41 9.96 17.13
CA LYS A 256 -18.50 10.19 16.20
C LYS A 256 -18.97 8.89 15.54
N ASN A 257 -18.03 8.06 15.07
CA ASN A 257 -18.37 6.76 14.48
C ASN A 257 -19.00 5.78 15.47
N LYS A 258 -18.62 5.81 16.76
CA LYS A 258 -19.28 5.00 17.82
C LYS A 258 -20.75 5.41 17.99
N ASN A 259 -20.99 6.72 18.07
CA ASN A 259 -22.34 7.26 18.25
C ASN A 259 -23.27 7.01 17.06
N GLU A 260 -22.73 6.97 15.82
CA GLU A 260 -23.50 6.63 14.62
C GLU A 260 -23.91 5.16 14.62
N ASN A 261 -22.99 4.24 14.95
CA ASN A 261 -23.29 2.80 15.03
C ASN A 261 -24.32 2.46 16.12
N GLU A 262 -24.32 3.17 17.27
CA GLU A 262 -25.32 2.98 18.34
C GLU A 262 -26.73 3.46 17.95
N LYS A 263 -26.84 4.37 17.00
CA LYS A 263 -28.13 4.84 16.45
C LYS A 263 -28.71 3.91 15.40
N GLU A 264 -27.86 3.23 14.64
CA GLU A 264 -28.28 2.25 13.60
C GLU A 264 -28.71 0.90 14.22
N THR A 265 -28.33 0.63 15.46
CA THR A 265 -28.65 -0.62 16.18
C THR A 265 -29.91 -0.49 17.07
N LYS A 266 -30.51 0.69 17.16
CA LYS A 266 -31.79 0.98 17.86
C LYS A 266 -32.93 1.19 16.87
#